data_5fd46c3e40a286dda8a5680f331d89c5
#
_entry.id   5fd46c3e40a286dda8a5680f331d89c5
#
_cell.length_a   1.000
_cell.length_b   1.000
_cell.length_c   1.000
_cell.angle_alpha   90.00
_cell.angle_beta   90.00
_cell.angle_gamma   90.00
#
_symmetry.space_group_name_H-M   'P 1'
#
loop_
_entity.id
_entity.type
_entity.pdbx_description
1 polymer ?
#
loop_
_entity_poly.entity_id
_entity_poly.type
_entity_poly.pdbx_seq_one_letter_code
_entity_poly.pdbx_strand_id
1 'polypeptide(L)'
;RNQQIELVEVGFDPVTGTTDMAALTAHAGEDFAALVIPQPNFFGALEDVDALTNFAHANGILAVGVVNPLAMAVLKPPGEWGDDGVDIACGEGQPLGVPLSSGGPYFGFMCCKQAMVRQMPGRIIGKTVDLEGKEGFTLTLQAREQHIRRSKATSNICTNQGLLVTAATIHMALLGGEGLARVAAACHANTLALRERLLAIDGVEPVFEGP
;
A
#
# COMPACT_ATOMS: atom_id res chain seq x y z
N ARG A 1 -19.19 7.41 1.58
CA ARG A 1 -20.66 7.59 1.57
C ARG A 1 -21.28 7.11 0.24
N ASN A 2 -20.66 7.37 -0.90
CA ASN A 2 -21.21 6.95 -2.21
C ASN A 2 -21.30 5.42 -2.39
N GLN A 3 -20.52 4.66 -1.63
CA GLN A 3 -20.52 3.19 -1.65
C GLN A 3 -21.19 2.59 -0.41
N GLN A 4 -21.93 3.41 0.35
CA GLN A 4 -22.56 3.01 1.63
C GLN A 4 -21.53 2.52 2.68
N ILE A 5 -20.28 3.00 2.57
CA ILE A 5 -19.21 2.73 3.52
C ILE A 5 -19.07 3.95 4.43
N GLU A 6 -19.02 3.72 5.70
CA GLU A 6 -18.68 4.70 6.73
C GLU A 6 -17.18 4.60 7.04
N LEU A 7 -16.52 5.75 7.12
CA LEU A 7 -15.13 5.84 7.57
C LEU A 7 -15.13 6.34 9.00
N VAL A 8 -14.52 5.58 9.88
CA VAL A 8 -14.29 5.93 11.28
C VAL A 8 -12.82 6.25 11.43
N GLU A 9 -12.52 7.46 11.89
CA GLU A 9 -11.16 7.89 12.15
C GLU A 9 -10.76 7.47 13.57
N VAL A 10 -9.60 6.80 13.67
CA VAL A 10 -8.94 6.52 14.94
C VAL A 10 -7.97 7.67 15.24
N GLY A 11 -7.97 8.16 16.48
CA GLY A 11 -7.04 9.19 16.91
C GLY A 11 -5.58 8.76 16.82
N PHE A 12 -4.68 9.73 16.93
CA PHE A 12 -3.24 9.48 16.99
C PHE A 12 -2.67 9.99 18.32
N ASP A 13 -1.56 9.40 18.74
CA ASP A 13 -0.79 9.85 19.88
C ASP A 13 -0.15 11.21 19.57
N PRO A 14 -0.43 12.27 20.35
CA PRO A 14 0.06 13.62 20.04
C PRO A 14 1.57 13.79 20.23
N VAL A 15 2.25 12.84 20.86
CA VAL A 15 3.70 12.86 21.08
C VAL A 15 4.43 12.20 19.91
N THR A 16 3.97 11.04 19.49
CA THR A 16 4.64 10.23 18.45
C THR A 16 4.06 10.40 17.05
N GLY A 17 2.82 10.87 16.94
CA GLY A 17 2.11 10.96 15.66
C GLY A 17 1.68 9.59 15.10
N THR A 18 1.77 8.51 15.89
CA THR A 18 1.32 7.18 15.51
C THR A 18 -0.10 6.91 15.98
N THR A 19 -0.74 5.86 15.48
CA THR A 19 -2.11 5.46 15.88
C THR A 19 -2.23 5.31 17.38
N ASP A 20 -3.22 5.94 17.99
CA ASP A 20 -3.58 5.73 19.41
C ASP A 20 -4.19 4.34 19.58
N MET A 21 -3.38 3.41 20.09
CA MET A 21 -3.80 2.03 20.34
C MET A 21 -4.91 1.90 21.38
N ALA A 22 -5.03 2.85 22.33
CA ALA A 22 -6.12 2.84 23.30
C ALA A 22 -7.44 3.24 22.62
N ALA A 23 -7.43 4.27 21.78
CA ALA A 23 -8.56 4.67 20.96
C ALA A 23 -8.99 3.54 20.00
N LEU A 24 -8.04 2.88 19.34
CA LEU A 24 -8.34 1.73 18.47
C LEU A 24 -8.96 0.58 19.24
N THR A 25 -8.40 0.25 20.41
CA THR A 25 -8.91 -0.87 21.24
C THR A 25 -10.33 -0.63 21.76
N ALA A 26 -10.74 0.61 21.92
CA ALA A 26 -12.12 0.95 22.30
C ALA A 26 -13.15 0.46 21.27
N HIS A 27 -12.74 0.25 20.03
CA HIS A 27 -13.57 -0.30 18.95
C HIS A 27 -13.53 -1.84 18.83
N ALA A 28 -12.87 -2.53 19.77
CA ALA A 28 -12.80 -3.99 19.74
C ALA A 28 -14.19 -4.62 19.80
N GLY A 29 -14.44 -5.57 18.90
CA GLY A 29 -15.73 -6.29 18.82
C GLY A 29 -16.84 -5.54 18.07
N GLU A 30 -16.59 -4.35 17.54
CA GLU A 30 -17.51 -3.69 16.62
C GLU A 30 -17.44 -4.32 15.21
N ASP A 31 -18.53 -4.19 14.44
CA ASP A 31 -18.65 -4.78 13.10
C ASP A 31 -18.00 -3.87 12.04
N PHE A 32 -16.67 -3.91 11.95
CA PHE A 32 -15.90 -3.24 10.90
C PHE A 32 -15.52 -4.20 9.78
N ALA A 33 -15.51 -3.69 8.55
CA ALA A 33 -15.07 -4.46 7.40
C ALA A 33 -13.52 -4.54 7.29
N ALA A 34 -12.83 -3.44 7.59
CA ALA A 34 -11.38 -3.36 7.45
C ALA A 34 -10.77 -2.30 8.36
N LEU A 35 -9.52 -2.56 8.78
CA LEU A 35 -8.60 -1.57 9.36
C LEU A 35 -7.58 -1.16 8.28
N VAL A 36 -7.47 0.14 8.02
CA VAL A 36 -6.50 0.70 7.07
C VAL A 36 -5.27 1.18 7.82
N ILE A 37 -4.11 0.66 7.45
CA ILE A 37 -2.82 0.89 8.12
C ILE A 37 -1.88 1.57 7.12
N PRO A 38 -1.64 2.88 7.21
CA PRO A 38 -0.67 3.57 6.36
C PRO A 38 0.76 3.34 6.88
N GLN A 39 1.73 3.08 5.97
CA GLN A 39 3.14 2.89 6.34
C GLN A 39 4.10 3.45 5.26
N PRO A 40 4.91 4.47 5.57
CA PRO A 40 4.76 5.39 6.70
C PRO A 40 3.41 6.08 6.73
N ASN A 41 3.00 6.59 7.89
CA ASN A 41 1.73 7.30 8.01
C ASN A 41 1.81 8.72 7.42
N PHE A 42 0.72 9.50 7.53
CA PHE A 42 0.62 10.87 7.00
C PHE A 42 1.72 11.80 7.54
N PHE A 43 2.14 11.61 8.77
CA PHE A 43 3.16 12.43 9.43
C PHE A 43 4.60 11.96 9.13
N GLY A 44 4.75 10.85 8.40
CA GLY A 44 6.04 10.21 8.15
C GLY A 44 6.50 9.30 9.28
N ALA A 45 5.70 9.14 10.34
CA ALA A 45 6.00 8.22 11.42
C ALA A 45 5.75 6.76 11.00
N LEU A 46 6.48 5.84 11.64
CA LEU A 46 6.30 4.40 11.44
C LEU A 46 5.33 3.87 12.47
N GLU A 47 4.25 3.24 12.00
CA GLU A 47 3.25 2.59 12.83
C GLU A 47 3.77 1.27 13.43
N ASP A 48 3.23 0.86 14.57
CA ASP A 48 3.35 -0.52 15.04
C ASP A 48 2.46 -1.43 14.20
N VAL A 49 2.95 -1.73 12.99
CA VAL A 49 2.18 -2.48 11.99
C VAL A 49 1.86 -3.90 12.45
N ASP A 50 2.68 -4.48 13.33
CA ASP A 50 2.45 -5.82 13.86
C ASP A 50 1.27 -5.82 14.84
N ALA A 51 1.24 -4.88 15.79
CA ALA A 51 0.13 -4.72 16.72
C ALA A 51 -1.17 -4.40 16.00
N LEU A 52 -1.15 -3.48 15.03
CA LEU A 52 -2.32 -3.08 14.25
C LEU A 52 -2.89 -4.24 13.43
N THR A 53 -2.03 -5.01 12.75
CA THR A 53 -2.44 -6.17 11.95
C THR A 53 -3.03 -7.27 12.82
N ASN A 54 -2.36 -7.58 13.94
CA ASN A 54 -2.86 -8.57 14.89
C ASN A 54 -4.19 -8.15 15.53
N PHE A 55 -4.35 -6.85 15.85
CA PHE A 55 -5.63 -6.32 16.33
C PHE A 55 -6.75 -6.56 15.31
N ALA A 56 -6.52 -6.23 14.03
CA ALA A 56 -7.51 -6.44 12.98
C ALA A 56 -7.93 -7.91 12.91
N HIS A 57 -6.98 -8.83 12.82
CA HIS A 57 -7.26 -10.26 12.71
C HIS A 57 -7.93 -10.84 13.96
N ALA A 58 -7.54 -10.41 15.16
CA ALA A 58 -8.16 -10.85 16.42
C ALA A 58 -9.65 -10.44 16.51
N ASN A 59 -10.05 -9.37 15.82
CA ASN A 59 -11.43 -8.88 15.77
C ASN A 59 -12.17 -9.33 14.49
N GLY A 60 -11.60 -10.18 13.65
CA GLY A 60 -12.22 -10.63 12.40
C GLY A 60 -12.33 -9.56 11.31
N ILE A 61 -11.51 -8.52 11.39
CA ILE A 61 -11.47 -7.36 10.49
C ILE A 61 -10.34 -7.58 9.47
N LEU A 62 -10.54 -7.20 8.20
CA LEU A 62 -9.48 -7.24 7.20
C LEU A 62 -8.40 -6.19 7.52
N ALA A 63 -7.14 -6.58 7.43
CA ALA A 63 -6.00 -5.66 7.49
C ALA A 63 -5.64 -5.18 6.09
N VAL A 64 -5.67 -3.85 5.86
CA VAL A 64 -5.33 -3.22 4.58
C VAL A 64 -4.12 -2.32 4.78
N GLY A 65 -2.95 -2.74 4.29
CA GLY A 65 -1.73 -1.92 4.29
C GLY A 65 -1.75 -0.91 3.13
N VAL A 66 -1.63 0.38 3.43
CA VAL A 66 -1.42 1.44 2.44
C VAL A 66 0.03 1.89 2.53
N VAL A 67 0.84 1.54 1.54
CA VAL A 67 2.29 1.63 1.64
C VAL A 67 2.93 2.47 0.55
N ASN A 68 4.02 3.15 0.90
CA ASN A 68 4.93 3.71 -0.10
C ASN A 68 5.85 2.58 -0.61
N PRO A 69 5.80 2.23 -1.91
CA PRO A 69 6.51 1.07 -2.43
C PRO A 69 8.04 1.22 -2.35
N LEU A 70 8.57 2.46 -2.40
CA LEU A 70 10.00 2.69 -2.25
C LEU A 70 10.46 2.49 -0.81
N ALA A 71 9.66 2.94 0.17
CA ALA A 71 9.95 2.72 1.59
C ALA A 71 9.96 1.23 1.95
N MET A 72 9.16 0.41 1.28
CA MET A 72 9.14 -1.05 1.47
C MET A 72 10.46 -1.74 1.06
N ALA A 73 11.35 -1.06 0.34
CA ALA A 73 12.67 -1.60 0.06
C ALA A 73 13.60 -1.65 1.30
N VAL A 74 13.25 -0.95 2.39
CA VAL A 74 14.02 -0.89 3.64
C VAL A 74 13.17 -1.16 4.89
N LEU A 75 11.85 -1.27 4.75
CA LEU A 75 10.93 -1.60 5.83
C LEU A 75 10.42 -3.04 5.70
N LYS A 76 9.85 -3.57 6.78
CA LYS A 76 9.21 -4.87 6.81
C LYS A 76 8.06 -4.92 5.79
N PRO A 77 8.02 -5.92 4.88
CA PRO A 77 6.99 -5.99 3.85
C PRO A 77 5.61 -6.31 4.46
N PRO A 78 4.52 -5.77 3.88
CA PRO A 78 3.16 -5.95 4.45
C PRO A 78 2.72 -7.40 4.61
N GLY A 79 3.23 -8.31 3.81
CA GLY A 79 2.96 -9.75 3.94
C GLY A 79 3.58 -10.41 5.17
N GLU A 80 4.41 -9.68 5.92
CA GLU A 80 5.07 -10.14 7.14
C GLU A 80 4.61 -9.38 8.39
N TRP A 81 3.64 -8.44 8.27
CA TRP A 81 3.13 -7.70 9.41
C TRP A 81 2.30 -8.58 10.32
N GLY A 82 2.46 -8.44 11.63
CA GLY A 82 1.81 -9.31 12.60
C GLY A 82 2.18 -10.79 12.41
N ASP A 83 1.25 -11.66 12.77
CA ASP A 83 1.45 -13.11 12.73
C ASP A 83 1.14 -13.72 11.34
N ASP A 84 0.29 -13.04 10.53
CA ASP A 84 -0.26 -13.62 9.29
C ASP A 84 -0.18 -12.66 8.08
N GLY A 85 0.45 -11.51 8.22
CA GLY A 85 0.52 -10.48 7.19
C GLY A 85 -0.82 -9.80 6.91
N VAL A 86 -0.82 -8.65 6.21
CA VAL A 86 -2.05 -7.98 5.80
C VAL A 86 -2.82 -8.78 4.74
N ASP A 87 -4.13 -8.57 4.66
CA ASP A 87 -4.97 -9.24 3.67
C ASP A 87 -4.88 -8.58 2.29
N ILE A 88 -4.74 -7.25 2.29
CA ILE A 88 -4.59 -6.44 1.09
C ILE A 88 -3.47 -5.44 1.33
N ALA A 89 -2.57 -5.28 0.37
CA ALA A 89 -1.62 -4.16 0.34
C ALA A 89 -1.82 -3.36 -0.94
N CYS A 90 -1.85 -2.03 -0.80
CA CYS A 90 -2.02 -1.13 -1.94
C CYS A 90 -1.23 0.15 -1.73
N GLY A 91 -1.11 0.95 -2.77
CA GLY A 91 -0.43 2.23 -2.69
C GLY A 91 -0.31 2.93 -4.03
N GLU A 92 0.34 4.08 -3.97
CA GLU A 92 0.67 4.90 -5.14
C GLU A 92 2.00 4.43 -5.75
N GLY A 93 1.99 4.17 -7.05
CA GLY A 93 3.17 3.67 -7.77
C GLY A 93 4.12 4.78 -8.27
N GLN A 94 3.76 6.04 -8.15
CA GLN A 94 4.59 7.17 -8.62
C GLN A 94 6.04 7.11 -8.13
N PRO A 95 6.37 6.74 -6.87
CA PRO A 95 7.75 6.67 -6.40
C PRO A 95 8.65 5.68 -7.15
N LEU A 96 8.07 4.79 -7.96
CA LEU A 96 8.79 3.81 -8.78
C LEU A 96 9.22 4.39 -10.13
N GLY A 97 9.82 5.59 -10.15
CA GLY A 97 10.44 6.19 -11.33
C GLY A 97 9.49 6.99 -12.23
N VAL A 98 8.30 7.32 -11.76
CA VAL A 98 7.38 8.22 -12.47
C VAL A 98 7.62 9.66 -12.01
N PRO A 99 7.80 10.63 -12.94
CA PRO A 99 8.03 12.02 -12.55
C PRO A 99 6.81 12.63 -11.85
N LEU A 100 7.04 13.61 -10.96
CA LEU A 100 6.00 14.42 -10.35
C LEU A 100 5.38 15.33 -11.41
N SER A 101 4.24 14.96 -11.93
CA SER A 101 3.55 15.69 -12.99
C SER A 101 2.43 16.61 -12.47
N SER A 102 2.53 17.06 -11.21
CA SER A 102 1.60 18.01 -10.57
C SER A 102 0.11 17.65 -10.74
N GLY A 103 -0.22 16.41 -10.50
CA GLY A 103 -1.58 15.89 -10.59
C GLY A 103 -1.76 14.70 -11.54
N GLY A 104 -0.68 14.13 -12.01
CA GLY A 104 -0.70 12.92 -12.83
C GLY A 104 -0.37 13.14 -14.31
N PRO A 105 -0.46 12.06 -15.10
CA PRO A 105 -1.00 10.77 -14.69
C PRO A 105 -0.07 9.99 -13.77
N TYR A 106 -0.64 9.24 -12.82
CA TYR A 106 0.06 8.30 -11.95
C TYR A 106 -0.56 6.91 -12.11
N PHE A 107 -0.07 5.93 -11.35
CA PHE A 107 -0.67 4.60 -11.29
C PHE A 107 -0.64 4.07 -9.87
N GLY A 108 -1.67 3.29 -9.51
CA GLY A 108 -1.71 2.58 -8.24
C GLY A 108 -1.27 1.13 -8.40
N PHE A 109 -0.95 0.50 -7.30
CA PHE A 109 -0.75 -0.94 -7.24
C PHE A 109 -1.61 -1.54 -6.13
N MET A 110 -1.94 -2.81 -6.27
CA MET A 110 -2.66 -3.59 -5.26
C MET A 110 -2.25 -5.05 -5.35
N CYS A 111 -2.09 -5.69 -4.21
CA CYS A 111 -1.99 -7.14 -4.07
C CYS A 111 -2.84 -7.60 -2.90
N CYS A 112 -3.18 -8.87 -2.87
CA CYS A 112 -3.99 -9.46 -1.80
C CYS A 112 -3.58 -10.92 -1.55
N LYS A 113 -4.00 -11.47 -0.41
CA LYS A 113 -3.88 -12.89 -0.13
C LYS A 113 -4.64 -13.70 -1.18
N GLN A 114 -4.17 -14.92 -1.45
CA GLN A 114 -4.74 -15.83 -2.45
C GLN A 114 -6.24 -16.07 -2.25
N ALA A 115 -6.71 -16.11 -1.02
CA ALA A 115 -8.12 -16.32 -0.70
C ALA A 115 -9.03 -15.22 -1.29
N MET A 116 -8.52 -14.01 -1.50
CA MET A 116 -9.25 -12.83 -1.95
C MET A 116 -9.12 -12.57 -3.47
N VAL A 117 -8.32 -13.34 -4.18
CA VAL A 117 -8.01 -13.09 -5.59
C VAL A 117 -9.25 -13.00 -6.49
N ARG A 118 -10.34 -13.71 -6.14
CA ARG A 118 -11.60 -13.68 -6.92
C ARG A 118 -12.36 -12.36 -6.79
N GLN A 119 -12.11 -11.60 -5.75
CA GLN A 119 -12.71 -10.28 -5.50
C GLN A 119 -11.82 -9.13 -6.00
N MET A 120 -10.57 -9.44 -6.35
CA MET A 120 -9.63 -8.42 -6.84
C MET A 120 -10.15 -7.78 -8.14
N PRO A 121 -10.23 -6.44 -8.24
CA PRO A 121 -10.63 -5.76 -9.47
C PRO A 121 -9.55 -5.87 -10.55
N GLY A 122 -9.95 -5.65 -11.80
CA GLY A 122 -9.05 -5.63 -12.95
C GLY A 122 -8.75 -7.01 -13.53
N ARG A 123 -7.94 -7.04 -14.58
CA ARG A 123 -7.54 -8.24 -15.30
C ARG A 123 -6.37 -8.93 -14.60
N ILE A 124 -6.45 -10.25 -14.48
CA ILE A 124 -5.39 -11.07 -13.90
C ILE A 124 -4.81 -11.96 -14.99
N ILE A 125 -3.52 -11.83 -15.22
CA ILE A 125 -2.76 -12.65 -16.18
C ILE A 125 -2.09 -13.78 -15.40
N GLY A 126 -2.32 -15.02 -15.85
CA GLY A 126 -1.66 -16.21 -15.33
C GLY A 126 -0.57 -16.71 -16.27
N LYS A 127 0.52 -17.20 -15.71
CA LYS A 127 1.53 -17.97 -16.43
C LYS A 127 1.02 -19.40 -16.62
N THR A 128 1.14 -19.93 -17.81
CA THR A 128 0.69 -21.28 -18.19
C THR A 128 1.59 -21.86 -19.27
N VAL A 129 1.24 -23.04 -19.76
CA VAL A 129 1.87 -23.65 -20.94
C VAL A 129 0.79 -23.92 -22.01
N ASP A 130 1.19 -23.86 -23.28
CA ASP A 130 0.33 -24.25 -24.41
C ASP A 130 0.24 -25.80 -24.57
N LEU A 131 -0.46 -26.26 -25.59
CA LEU A 131 -0.62 -27.67 -25.86
C LEU A 131 0.69 -28.37 -26.22
N GLU A 132 1.68 -27.64 -26.62
CA GLU A 132 3.04 -28.09 -26.96
C GLU A 132 4.01 -28.03 -25.78
N GLY A 133 3.54 -27.56 -24.62
CA GLY A 133 4.36 -27.39 -23.41
C GLY A 133 5.19 -26.11 -23.36
N LYS A 134 4.99 -25.19 -24.31
CA LYS A 134 5.70 -23.90 -24.33
C LYS A 134 5.08 -22.93 -23.36
N GLU A 135 5.92 -22.26 -22.55
CA GLU A 135 5.46 -21.23 -21.60
C GLU A 135 4.80 -20.04 -22.29
N GLY A 136 3.73 -19.55 -21.71
CA GLY A 136 2.99 -18.39 -22.18
C GLY A 136 2.14 -17.75 -21.06
N PHE A 137 1.40 -16.72 -21.43
CA PHE A 137 0.54 -15.98 -20.52
C PHE A 137 -0.88 -15.90 -21.07
N THR A 138 -1.86 -15.96 -20.20
CA THR A 138 -3.27 -15.88 -20.57
C THR A 138 -4.08 -15.11 -19.53
N LEU A 139 -5.22 -14.57 -19.96
CA LEU A 139 -6.22 -14.02 -19.05
C LEU A 139 -6.83 -15.13 -18.19
N THR A 140 -6.87 -14.90 -16.88
CA THR A 140 -7.48 -15.83 -15.92
C THR A 140 -8.71 -15.19 -15.27
N LEU A 141 -9.55 -16.01 -14.62
CA LEU A 141 -10.73 -15.58 -13.86
C LEU A 141 -11.65 -14.62 -14.66
N GLN A 142 -11.75 -14.80 -15.96
CA GLN A 142 -12.47 -13.90 -16.87
C GLN A 142 -13.98 -13.78 -16.55
N ALA A 143 -14.58 -14.78 -15.89
CA ALA A 143 -16.00 -14.76 -15.53
C ALA A 143 -16.43 -13.59 -14.63
N ARG A 144 -15.50 -12.91 -13.96
CA ARG A 144 -15.73 -11.71 -13.14
C ARG A 144 -15.55 -10.39 -13.90
N GLU A 145 -15.08 -10.47 -15.15
CA GLU A 145 -14.73 -9.32 -15.98
C GLU A 145 -15.94 -8.67 -16.65
N GLN A 146 -15.80 -7.40 -17.02
CA GLN A 146 -16.84 -6.56 -17.59
C GLN A 146 -17.43 -7.12 -18.90
N HIS A 147 -16.61 -7.69 -19.76
CA HIS A 147 -17.05 -8.25 -21.05
C HIS A 147 -17.97 -9.48 -20.89
N ILE A 148 -17.96 -10.13 -19.72
CA ILE A 148 -18.84 -11.25 -19.40
C ILE A 148 -19.96 -10.81 -18.45
N ARG A 149 -19.62 -10.17 -17.32
CA ARG A 149 -20.56 -9.80 -16.26
C ARG A 149 -21.27 -8.48 -16.48
N ARG A 150 -20.81 -7.65 -17.40
CA ARG A 150 -21.37 -6.32 -17.70
C ARG A 150 -21.43 -5.46 -16.41
N SER A 151 -22.62 -4.92 -16.08
CA SER A 151 -22.83 -4.11 -14.88
C SER A 151 -22.58 -4.83 -13.54
N LYS A 152 -22.54 -6.15 -13.55
CA LYS A 152 -22.29 -7.00 -12.36
C LYS A 152 -20.81 -7.41 -12.23
N ALA A 153 -19.91 -6.84 -13.04
CA ALA A 153 -18.49 -7.08 -12.91
C ALA A 153 -17.96 -6.57 -11.56
N THR A 154 -16.90 -7.18 -11.05
CA THR A 154 -16.21 -6.74 -9.84
C THR A 154 -15.71 -5.29 -9.98
N SER A 155 -15.24 -4.92 -11.19
CA SER A 155 -14.86 -3.55 -11.52
C SER A 155 -15.32 -3.22 -12.94
N ASN A 156 -15.80 -1.98 -13.14
CA ASN A 156 -16.13 -1.40 -14.43
C ASN A 156 -15.01 -0.50 -14.98
N ILE A 157 -13.85 -0.45 -14.33
CA ILE A 157 -12.66 0.27 -14.80
C ILE A 157 -12.04 -0.57 -15.92
N CYS A 158 -11.95 0.03 -17.11
CA CYS A 158 -11.45 -0.63 -18.31
C CYS A 158 -9.99 -0.31 -18.60
N THR A 159 -9.59 0.94 -18.43
CA THR A 159 -8.26 1.46 -18.78
C THR A 159 -7.45 1.76 -17.53
N ASN A 160 -6.17 1.48 -17.60
CA ASN A 160 -5.18 1.84 -16.59
C ASN A 160 -4.06 2.66 -17.23
N GLN A 161 -3.10 3.11 -16.43
CA GLN A 161 -1.94 3.89 -16.85
C GLN A 161 -0.82 2.97 -17.38
N GLY A 162 -1.10 2.23 -18.45
CA GLY A 162 -0.18 1.20 -18.97
C GLY A 162 1.22 1.72 -19.32
N LEU A 163 1.34 2.94 -19.87
CA LEU A 163 2.63 3.55 -20.15
C LEU A 163 3.45 3.77 -18.88
N LEU A 164 2.83 4.28 -17.81
CA LEU A 164 3.52 4.53 -16.54
C LEU A 164 3.85 3.23 -15.82
N VAL A 165 3.01 2.21 -15.92
CA VAL A 165 3.29 0.86 -15.42
C VAL A 165 4.51 0.28 -16.14
N THR A 166 4.62 0.46 -17.46
CA THR A 166 5.79 0.03 -18.23
C THR A 166 7.06 0.79 -17.81
N ALA A 167 6.97 2.12 -17.65
CA ALA A 167 8.09 2.93 -17.17
C ALA A 167 8.58 2.49 -15.79
N ALA A 168 7.65 2.26 -14.84
CA ALA A 168 7.98 1.76 -13.51
C ALA A 168 8.59 0.35 -13.55
N THR A 169 8.11 -0.52 -14.42
CA THR A 169 8.67 -1.87 -14.61
C THR A 169 10.12 -1.80 -15.09
N ILE A 170 10.41 -0.95 -16.07
CA ILE A 170 11.77 -0.72 -16.57
C ILE A 170 12.66 -0.14 -15.46
N HIS A 171 12.17 0.86 -14.72
CA HIS A 171 12.88 1.47 -13.60
C HIS A 171 13.27 0.44 -12.54
N MET A 172 12.31 -0.37 -12.09
CA MET A 172 12.56 -1.43 -11.12
C MET A 172 13.52 -2.51 -11.65
N ALA A 173 13.40 -2.87 -12.92
CA ALA A 173 14.28 -3.87 -13.54
C ALA A 173 15.73 -3.37 -13.64
N LEU A 174 15.95 -2.07 -13.92
CA LEU A 174 17.29 -1.46 -14.00
C LEU A 174 17.92 -1.30 -12.62
N LEU A 175 17.16 -0.95 -11.59
CA LEU A 175 17.69 -0.75 -10.24
C LEU A 175 17.90 -2.06 -9.48
N GLY A 176 17.00 -3.01 -9.67
CA GLY A 176 16.92 -4.21 -8.83
C GLY A 176 16.61 -3.89 -7.38
N GLY A 177 16.52 -4.91 -6.53
CA GLY A 177 16.21 -4.76 -5.11
C GLY A 177 17.23 -3.90 -4.35
N GLU A 178 18.52 -4.12 -4.62
CA GLU A 178 19.60 -3.33 -4.00
C GLU A 178 19.59 -1.86 -4.42
N GLY A 179 19.27 -1.57 -5.68
CA GLY A 179 19.16 -0.20 -6.17
C GLY A 179 18.00 0.54 -5.52
N LEU A 180 16.83 -0.09 -5.39
CA LEU A 180 15.68 0.47 -4.69
C LEU A 180 15.98 0.72 -3.21
N ALA A 181 16.64 -0.21 -2.53
CA ALA A 181 17.05 -0.02 -1.13
C ALA A 181 18.02 1.15 -0.96
N ARG A 182 19.01 1.30 -1.88
CA ARG A 182 19.93 2.45 -1.85
C ARG A 182 19.21 3.78 -2.07
N VAL A 183 18.24 3.83 -2.99
CA VAL A 183 17.43 5.03 -3.21
C VAL A 183 16.61 5.37 -1.97
N ALA A 184 15.93 4.40 -1.38
CA ALA A 184 15.15 4.59 -0.16
C ALA A 184 16.02 5.10 1.01
N ALA A 185 17.18 4.48 1.24
CA ALA A 185 18.12 4.91 2.26
C ALA A 185 18.65 6.32 2.01
N ALA A 186 18.95 6.69 0.77
CA ALA A 186 19.38 8.04 0.42
C ALA A 186 18.27 9.08 0.64
N CYS A 187 17.02 8.76 0.30
CA CYS A 187 15.88 9.63 0.59
C CYS A 187 15.72 9.88 2.10
N HIS A 188 15.82 8.82 2.90
CA HIS A 188 15.75 8.92 4.35
C HIS A 188 16.89 9.78 4.92
N ALA A 189 18.15 9.52 4.53
CA ALA A 189 19.30 10.28 4.97
C ALA A 189 19.19 11.79 4.62
N ASN A 190 18.74 12.10 3.40
CA ASN A 190 18.51 13.48 2.97
C ASN A 190 17.40 14.17 3.79
N THR A 191 16.35 13.44 4.14
CA THR A 191 15.25 13.94 4.98
C THR A 191 15.75 14.27 6.38
N LEU A 192 16.56 13.39 6.99
CA LEU A 192 17.18 13.66 8.30
C LEU A 192 18.09 14.89 8.26
N ALA A 193 18.94 15.00 7.23
CA ALA A 193 19.82 16.16 7.08
C ALA A 193 19.03 17.47 6.88
N LEU A 194 17.89 17.42 6.16
CA LEU A 194 16.99 18.57 6.04
C LEU A 194 16.35 18.92 7.38
N ARG A 195 15.85 17.92 8.12
CA ARG A 195 15.26 18.09 9.45
C ARG A 195 16.24 18.77 10.41
N GLU A 196 17.48 18.30 10.49
CA GLU A 196 18.51 18.91 11.33
C GLU A 196 18.73 20.39 11.00
N ARG A 197 18.79 20.74 9.71
CA ARG A 197 18.96 22.13 9.27
C ARG A 197 17.75 23.00 9.61
N LEU A 198 16.54 22.47 9.51
CA LEU A 198 15.33 23.20 9.87
C LEU A 198 15.26 23.46 11.37
N LEU A 199 15.59 22.45 12.19
CA LEU A 199 15.60 22.56 13.64
C LEU A 199 16.71 23.50 14.20
N ALA A 200 17.71 23.83 13.38
CA ALA A 200 18.72 24.84 13.71
C ALA A 200 18.22 26.28 13.54
N ILE A 201 17.02 26.49 13.01
CA ILE A 201 16.42 27.83 12.83
C ILE A 201 15.61 28.16 14.09
N ASP A 202 15.85 29.33 14.65
CA ASP A 202 15.13 29.82 15.83
C ASP A 202 13.61 29.84 15.60
N GLY A 203 12.86 29.23 16.53
CA GLY A 203 11.40 29.16 16.48
C GLY A 203 10.86 28.01 15.62
N VAL A 204 11.72 27.15 15.09
CA VAL A 204 11.30 25.90 14.42
C VAL A 204 11.45 24.74 15.38
N GLU A 205 10.35 24.08 15.68
CA GLU A 205 10.29 22.94 16.60
C GLU A 205 9.65 21.73 15.91
N PRO A 206 10.04 20.49 16.27
CA PRO A 206 9.38 19.31 15.78
C PRO A 206 7.97 19.21 16.37
N VAL A 207 7.01 18.74 15.57
CA VAL A 207 5.63 18.53 16.06
C VAL A 207 5.54 17.22 16.85
N PHE A 208 6.28 16.20 16.41
CA PHE A 208 6.29 14.87 17.04
C PHE A 208 7.70 14.50 17.48
N GLU A 209 7.80 13.71 18.55
CA GLU A 209 9.04 13.05 18.95
C GLU A 209 9.28 11.86 18.01
N GLY A 210 10.49 11.76 17.47
CA GLY A 210 10.86 10.65 16.60
C GLY A 210 12.02 11.03 15.67
N PRO A 211 12.61 10.01 15.03
CA PRO A 211 13.74 10.21 14.11
C PRO A 211 13.36 11.01 12.88
#